data_a7af17017a748f186e680afe5d8ed727
#
_entry.id   a7af17017a748f186e680afe5d8ed727
#
_cell.length_a   1.000
_cell.length_b   1.000
_cell.length_c   1.000
_cell.angle_alpha   90.00
_cell.angle_beta   90.00
_cell.angle_gamma   90.00
#
_symmetry.space_group_name_H-M   'P 1'
#
loop_
_entity.id
_entity.type
_entity.pdbx_description
1 polymer ?
#
loop_
_entity_poly.entity_id
_entity_poly.type
_entity_poly.pdbx_seq_one_letter_code
_entity_poly.pdbx_strand_id
1 'polypeptide(L)'
;MKRRIKVLVVDDEPDMRFFLCNLLGGCGYATIHAGDRRDGLRKAKREKPALIILDAMMPNEDGLQLYRDLKQDLRLKSIPVIMVSSVGKKTFLQYQRSYCTLPEENVSAPGAYLKKPLNADELIGWVHALTESVVKA
;
A
#
# COMPACT_ATOMS: atom_id res chain seq x y z
N MET A 1 20.82 -11.14 14.67
CA MET A 1 20.43 -9.93 13.93
C MET A 1 18.93 -9.91 13.71
N LYS A 2 18.28 -8.85 14.13
CA LYS A 2 16.87 -8.68 13.84
C LYS A 2 16.68 -8.32 12.37
N ARG A 3 15.87 -9.09 11.67
CA ARG A 3 15.46 -8.72 10.33
C ARG A 3 14.56 -7.48 10.40
N ARG A 4 14.80 -6.53 9.54
CA ARG A 4 13.93 -5.37 9.43
C ARG A 4 12.62 -5.80 8.79
N ILE A 5 11.54 -5.20 9.24
CA ILE A 5 10.22 -5.40 8.64
C ILE A 5 10.21 -4.70 7.28
N LYS A 6 9.85 -5.42 6.23
CA LYS A 6 9.83 -4.88 4.87
C LYS A 6 8.51 -4.19 4.58
N VAL A 7 8.60 -2.99 4.03
CA VAL A 7 7.44 -2.21 3.56
C VAL A 7 7.64 -1.89 2.09
N LEU A 8 6.67 -2.24 1.27
CA LEU A 8 6.67 -1.89 -0.16
C LEU A 8 5.89 -0.60 -0.38
N VAL A 9 6.52 0.36 -1.03
CA VAL A 9 5.90 1.65 -1.38
C VAL A 9 5.67 1.67 -2.89
N VAL A 10 4.42 1.84 -3.30
CA VAL A 10 4.05 1.91 -4.72
C VAL A 10 3.43 3.28 -5.00
N ASP A 11 4.14 4.10 -5.75
CA ASP A 11 3.71 5.45 -6.12
C ASP A 11 4.43 5.82 -7.42
N ASP A 12 3.72 6.43 -8.37
CA ASP A 12 4.31 6.81 -9.65
C ASP A 12 5.22 8.04 -9.55
N GLU A 13 5.14 8.80 -8.45
CA GLU A 13 5.96 9.98 -8.24
C GLU A 13 7.27 9.62 -7.53
N PRO A 14 8.43 9.81 -8.19
CA PRO A 14 9.71 9.49 -7.56
C PRO A 14 9.97 10.24 -6.24
N ASP A 15 9.54 11.51 -6.17
CA ASP A 15 9.73 12.30 -4.96
C ASP A 15 8.96 11.72 -3.78
N MET A 16 7.73 11.24 -4.03
CA MET A 16 6.93 10.62 -2.97
C MET A 16 7.55 9.30 -2.52
N ARG A 17 8.03 8.48 -3.46
CA ARG A 17 8.73 7.23 -3.10
C ARG A 17 9.94 7.53 -2.22
N PHE A 18 10.73 8.52 -2.62
CA PHE A 18 11.93 8.94 -1.87
C PHE A 18 11.56 9.40 -0.46
N PHE A 19 10.54 10.26 -0.35
CA PHE A 19 10.07 10.76 0.94
C PHE A 19 9.64 9.60 1.86
N LEU A 20 8.81 8.72 1.36
CA LEU A 20 8.30 7.60 2.15
C LEU A 20 9.39 6.61 2.55
N CYS A 21 10.30 6.31 1.65
CA CYS A 21 11.40 5.39 1.95
C CYS A 21 12.35 5.98 3.00
N ASN A 22 12.63 7.26 2.94
CA ASN A 22 13.44 7.91 3.96
C ASN A 22 12.74 7.94 5.31
N LEU A 23 11.46 8.29 5.32
CA LEU A 23 10.67 8.34 6.54
C LEU A 23 10.64 6.98 7.23
N LEU A 24 10.28 5.95 6.48
CA LEU A 24 10.16 4.58 6.99
C LEU A 24 11.53 4.01 7.39
N GLY A 25 12.56 4.27 6.58
CA GLY A 25 13.92 3.83 6.88
C GLY A 25 14.43 4.43 8.19
N GLY A 26 14.09 5.71 8.44
CA GLY A 26 14.41 6.36 9.70
C GLY A 26 13.72 5.77 10.91
N CYS A 27 12.60 5.07 10.69
CA CYS A 27 11.86 4.38 11.75
C CYS A 27 12.24 2.91 11.89
N GLY A 28 13.25 2.45 11.14
CA GLY A 28 13.78 1.10 11.27
C GLY A 28 13.20 0.07 10.31
N TYR A 29 12.38 0.49 9.34
CA TYR A 29 11.84 -0.43 8.34
C TYR A 29 12.78 -0.58 7.15
N ALA A 30 12.77 -1.76 6.54
CA ALA A 30 13.41 -1.96 5.24
C ALA A 30 12.40 -1.60 4.15
N THR A 31 12.78 -0.72 3.23
CA THR A 31 11.85 -0.25 2.22
C THR A 31 12.18 -0.78 0.83
N ILE A 32 11.13 -1.09 0.09
CA ILE A 32 11.18 -1.48 -1.30
C ILE A 32 10.21 -0.55 -2.01
N HIS A 33 10.52 -0.13 -3.24
CA HIS A 33 9.62 0.79 -3.94
C HIS A 33 9.38 0.36 -5.38
N ALA A 34 8.24 0.78 -5.91
CA ALA A 34 7.84 0.52 -7.28
C ALA A 34 7.05 1.72 -7.81
N GLY A 35 7.14 1.96 -9.11
CA GLY A 35 6.51 3.12 -9.73
C GLY A 35 5.26 2.82 -10.55
N ASP A 36 4.89 1.55 -10.69
CA ASP A 36 3.71 1.16 -11.47
C ASP A 36 3.15 -0.19 -10.97
N ARG A 37 2.01 -0.57 -11.54
CA ARG A 37 1.31 -1.80 -11.18
C ARG A 37 2.18 -3.05 -11.39
N ARG A 38 2.80 -3.14 -12.54
CA ARG A 38 3.56 -4.34 -12.92
C ARG A 38 4.74 -4.56 -11.99
N ASP A 39 5.52 -3.52 -11.76
CA ASP A 39 6.69 -3.59 -10.88
C ASP A 39 6.26 -3.81 -9.44
N GLY A 40 5.15 -3.17 -9.03
CA GLY A 40 4.59 -3.34 -7.69
C GLY A 40 4.21 -4.79 -7.42
N LEU A 41 3.47 -5.41 -8.34
CA LEU A 41 3.05 -6.80 -8.18
C LEU A 41 4.24 -7.75 -8.18
N ARG A 42 5.20 -7.51 -9.08
CA ARG A 42 6.42 -8.33 -9.17
C ARG A 42 7.21 -8.30 -7.86
N LYS A 43 7.39 -7.11 -7.29
CA LYS A 43 8.13 -6.96 -6.05
C LYS A 43 7.38 -7.50 -4.85
N ALA A 44 6.05 -7.35 -4.83
CA ALA A 44 5.23 -7.95 -3.77
C ALA A 44 5.38 -9.47 -3.73
N LYS A 45 5.34 -10.10 -4.89
CA LYS A 45 5.50 -11.56 -4.99
C LYS A 45 6.89 -12.01 -4.58
N ARG A 46 7.92 -11.27 -5.00
CA ARG A 46 9.31 -11.63 -4.73
C ARG A 46 9.69 -11.40 -3.27
N GLU A 47 9.32 -10.25 -2.72
CA GLU A 47 9.77 -9.82 -1.39
C GLU A 47 8.81 -10.17 -0.27
N LYS A 48 7.54 -10.37 -0.57
CA LYS A 48 6.49 -10.65 0.41
C LYS A 48 6.56 -9.70 1.60
N PRO A 49 6.36 -8.39 1.37
CA PRO A 49 6.48 -7.40 2.44
C PRO A 49 5.41 -7.61 3.51
N ALA A 50 5.67 -7.06 4.69
CA ALA A 50 4.71 -7.09 5.80
C ALA A 50 3.60 -6.07 5.62
N LEU A 51 3.83 -5.05 4.78
CA LEU A 51 2.89 -3.96 4.56
C LEU A 51 3.15 -3.36 3.18
N ILE A 52 2.10 -2.91 2.52
CA ILE A 52 2.19 -2.20 1.25
C ILE A 52 1.52 -0.83 1.40
N ILE A 53 2.23 0.23 1.03
CA ILE A 53 1.68 1.58 0.93
C ILE A 53 1.47 1.84 -0.56
N LEU A 54 0.24 2.10 -0.95
CA LEU A 54 -0.17 2.13 -2.36
C LEU A 54 -0.89 3.42 -2.69
N ASP A 55 -0.37 4.15 -3.70
CA ASP A 55 -1.06 5.31 -4.26
C ASP A 55 -2.25 4.83 -5.09
N ALA A 56 -3.46 5.21 -4.67
CA ALA A 56 -4.68 4.80 -5.33
C ALA A 56 -4.86 5.45 -6.71
N MET A 57 -4.25 6.61 -6.93
CA MET A 57 -4.54 7.45 -8.10
C MET A 57 -3.38 7.51 -9.09
N MET A 58 -2.73 6.39 -9.33
CA MET A 58 -1.70 6.30 -10.36
C MET A 58 -2.32 6.29 -11.76
N PRO A 59 -1.56 6.70 -12.81
CA PRO A 59 -2.05 6.64 -14.19
C PRO A 59 -2.55 5.25 -14.59
N ASN A 60 -3.48 5.21 -15.54
CA ASN A 60 -4.06 3.96 -16.10
C ASN A 60 -4.76 3.10 -15.03
N GLU A 61 -5.19 3.73 -13.93
CA GLU A 61 -5.87 3.04 -12.83
C GLU A 61 -5.00 1.97 -12.16
N ASP A 62 -3.69 2.11 -12.29
CA ASP A 62 -2.74 1.11 -11.79
C ASP A 62 -2.89 0.86 -10.29
N GLY A 63 -3.23 1.91 -9.52
CA GLY A 63 -3.40 1.76 -8.07
C GLY A 63 -4.55 0.83 -7.71
N LEU A 64 -5.72 1.04 -8.33
CA LEU A 64 -6.88 0.18 -8.08
C LEU A 64 -6.68 -1.22 -8.60
N GLN A 65 -6.10 -1.34 -9.79
CA GLN A 65 -5.85 -2.64 -10.39
C GLN A 65 -4.83 -3.44 -9.56
N LEU A 66 -3.78 -2.79 -9.08
CA LEU A 66 -2.81 -3.45 -8.23
C LEU A 66 -3.45 -3.90 -6.91
N TYR A 67 -4.30 -3.07 -6.32
CA TYR A 67 -5.00 -3.44 -5.10
C TYR A 67 -5.82 -4.72 -5.31
N ARG A 68 -6.55 -4.80 -6.43
CA ARG A 68 -7.32 -6.00 -6.77
C ARG A 68 -6.39 -7.21 -6.97
N ASP A 69 -5.30 -7.03 -7.71
CA ASP A 69 -4.33 -8.11 -7.93
C ASP A 69 -3.82 -8.67 -6.60
N LEU A 70 -3.50 -7.78 -5.67
CA LEU A 70 -2.99 -8.18 -4.36
C LEU A 70 -4.03 -8.95 -3.56
N LYS A 71 -5.28 -8.48 -3.56
CA LYS A 71 -6.34 -9.09 -2.76
C LYS A 71 -6.91 -10.36 -3.35
N GLN A 72 -6.68 -10.61 -4.64
CA GLN A 72 -7.08 -11.84 -5.30
C GLN A 72 -6.00 -12.92 -5.30
N ASP A 73 -4.77 -12.56 -4.97
CA ASP A 73 -3.67 -13.50 -4.91
C ASP A 73 -3.65 -14.19 -3.53
N LEU A 74 -3.67 -15.51 -3.53
CA LEU A 74 -3.75 -16.30 -2.30
C LEU A 74 -2.55 -16.09 -1.37
N ARG A 75 -1.40 -15.73 -1.93
CA ARG A 75 -0.18 -15.50 -1.14
C ARG A 75 -0.08 -14.07 -0.63
N LEU A 76 -0.74 -13.13 -1.28
CA LEU A 76 -0.58 -11.70 -1.00
C LEU A 76 -1.78 -11.08 -0.32
N LYS A 77 -2.94 -11.72 -0.37
CA LYS A 77 -4.20 -11.12 0.11
C LYS A 77 -4.20 -10.77 1.59
N SER A 78 -3.38 -11.44 2.39
CA SER A 78 -3.31 -11.18 3.83
C SER A 78 -2.38 -10.02 4.19
N ILE A 79 -1.59 -9.52 3.23
CA ILE A 79 -0.71 -8.38 3.47
C ILE A 79 -1.56 -7.13 3.61
N PRO A 80 -1.48 -6.40 4.73
CA PRO A 80 -2.23 -5.17 4.88
C PRO A 80 -1.77 -4.10 3.90
N VAL A 81 -2.70 -3.27 3.45
CA VAL A 81 -2.42 -2.18 2.51
C VAL A 81 -2.89 -0.87 3.12
N ILE A 82 -2.01 0.14 3.11
CA ILE A 82 -2.39 1.51 3.38
C ILE A 82 -2.61 2.18 2.02
N MET A 83 -3.84 2.59 1.78
CA MET A 83 -4.18 3.28 0.55
C MET A 83 -3.97 4.78 0.73
N VAL A 84 -3.27 5.41 -0.19
CA VAL A 84 -2.99 6.84 -0.15
C VAL A 84 -3.57 7.50 -1.40
N SER A 85 -4.23 8.64 -1.25
CA SER A 85 -4.85 9.32 -2.39
C SER A 85 -4.98 10.82 -2.15
N SER A 86 -5.00 11.59 -3.22
CA SER A 86 -5.27 13.03 -3.17
C SER A 86 -6.77 13.33 -3.03
N VAL A 87 -7.64 12.33 -3.20
CA VAL A 87 -9.10 12.51 -3.01
C VAL A 87 -9.53 11.95 -1.67
N GLY A 88 -10.65 12.43 -1.14
CA GLY A 88 -11.21 11.93 0.11
C GLY A 88 -11.72 10.50 -0.03
N LYS A 89 -11.84 9.81 1.11
CA LYS A 89 -12.29 8.42 1.17
C LYS A 89 -13.62 8.20 0.45
N LYS A 90 -14.59 9.09 0.67
CA LYS A 90 -15.91 8.98 0.06
C LYS A 90 -15.83 9.02 -1.47
N THR A 91 -15.07 9.97 -2.01
CA THR A 91 -14.87 10.11 -3.44
C THR A 91 -14.17 8.88 -4.02
N PHE A 92 -13.15 8.40 -3.32
CA PHE A 92 -12.44 7.19 -3.72
C PHE A 92 -13.35 5.97 -3.76
N LEU A 93 -14.22 5.79 -2.76
CA LEU A 93 -15.14 4.68 -2.73
C LEU A 93 -16.14 4.73 -3.88
N GLN A 94 -16.60 5.92 -4.26
CA GLN A 94 -17.46 6.09 -5.43
C GLN A 94 -16.72 5.73 -6.71
N TYR A 95 -15.47 6.17 -6.83
CA TYR A 95 -14.62 5.84 -7.97
C TYR A 95 -14.40 4.33 -8.07
N GLN A 96 -14.09 3.70 -6.96
CA GLN A 96 -13.89 2.24 -6.90
C GLN A 96 -15.12 1.49 -7.37
N ARG A 97 -16.32 1.90 -6.94
CA ARG A 97 -17.59 1.28 -7.36
C ARG A 97 -17.83 1.40 -8.86
N SER A 98 -17.43 2.53 -9.45
CA SER A 98 -17.62 2.76 -10.88
C SER A 98 -16.72 1.89 -11.75
N TYR A 99 -15.54 1.56 -11.26
CA TYR A 99 -14.53 0.80 -12.01
C TYR A 99 -14.44 -0.65 -11.61
N CYS A 100 -14.83 -1.00 -10.39
CA CYS A 100 -14.92 -2.38 -9.96
C CYS A 100 -16.32 -2.89 -10.28
N THR A 101 -16.45 -3.51 -11.44
CA THR A 101 -17.74 -3.94 -11.98
C THR A 101 -18.20 -5.29 -11.45
N LEU A 102 -17.41 -5.92 -10.60
CA LEU A 102 -17.73 -7.26 -10.08
C LEU A 102 -18.03 -7.18 -8.59
N PRO A 103 -19.31 -6.98 -8.21
CA PRO A 103 -19.69 -6.87 -6.80
C PRO A 103 -19.44 -8.15 -6.00
N GLU A 104 -19.33 -9.28 -6.69
CA GLU A 104 -19.03 -10.56 -6.06
C GLU A 104 -17.55 -10.69 -5.67
N GLU A 105 -16.71 -9.81 -6.16
CA GLU A 105 -15.34 -9.80 -5.73
C GLU A 105 -15.27 -9.27 -4.30
N ASN A 106 -15.18 -10.18 -3.36
CA ASN A 106 -14.98 -9.85 -1.96
C ASN A 106 -13.57 -9.31 -1.76
N VAL A 107 -13.32 -8.13 -2.32
CA VAL A 107 -12.06 -7.44 -2.09
C VAL A 107 -12.19 -6.75 -0.74
N SER A 108 -11.41 -7.20 0.22
CA SER A 108 -11.44 -6.61 1.55
C SER A 108 -11.00 -5.15 1.51
N ALA A 109 -11.51 -4.35 2.44
CA ALA A 109 -11.14 -2.94 2.55
C ALA A 109 -9.65 -2.80 2.91
N PRO A 110 -9.02 -1.69 2.51
CA PRO A 110 -7.65 -1.41 2.96
C PRO A 110 -7.54 -1.36 4.47
N GLY A 111 -6.35 -1.68 5.00
CA GLY A 111 -6.08 -1.55 6.42
C GLY A 111 -6.20 -0.11 6.92
N ALA A 112 -5.86 0.86 6.06
CA ALA A 112 -6.06 2.27 6.33
C ALA A 112 -6.19 3.02 5.01
N TYR A 113 -6.82 4.18 5.06
CA TYR A 113 -6.95 5.09 3.91
C TYR A 113 -6.52 6.48 4.35
N LEU A 114 -5.49 7.01 3.70
CA LEU A 114 -4.92 8.31 4.06
C LEU A 114 -4.98 9.28 2.88
N LYS A 115 -5.41 10.49 3.16
CA LYS A 115 -5.49 11.54 2.13
C LYS A 115 -4.18 12.33 2.07
N LYS A 116 -3.71 12.64 0.88
CA LYS A 116 -2.58 13.54 0.68
C LYS A 116 -3.01 15.00 0.94
N PRO A 117 -2.15 15.87 1.47
CA PRO A 117 -0.78 15.61 1.88
C PRO A 117 -0.71 14.75 3.14
N LEU A 118 0.26 13.84 3.18
CA LEU A 118 0.38 12.89 4.29
C LEU A 118 0.91 13.56 5.56
N ASN A 119 0.31 13.21 6.69
CA ASN A 119 0.83 13.52 8.00
C ASN A 119 1.79 12.38 8.39
N ALA A 120 3.07 12.71 8.62
CA ALA A 120 4.08 11.70 8.90
C ALA A 120 3.75 10.88 10.17
N ASP A 121 3.32 11.55 11.23
CA ASP A 121 3.01 10.87 12.49
C ASP A 121 1.82 9.92 12.33
N GLU A 122 0.79 10.35 11.62
CA GLU A 122 -0.38 9.52 11.34
C GLU A 122 0.00 8.29 10.52
N LEU A 123 0.81 8.50 9.47
CA LEU A 123 1.26 7.40 8.63
C LEU A 123 2.06 6.38 9.45
N ILE A 124 3.03 6.85 10.22
CA ILE A 124 3.88 5.97 11.02
C ILE A 124 3.05 5.23 12.06
N GLY A 125 2.07 5.89 12.66
CA GLY A 125 1.14 5.24 13.59
C GLY A 125 0.42 4.05 12.95
N TRP A 126 -0.09 4.24 11.72
CA TRP A 126 -0.73 3.14 10.99
C TRP A 126 0.25 2.04 10.60
N VAL A 127 1.45 2.42 10.18
CA VAL A 127 2.48 1.44 9.82
C VAL A 127 2.79 0.55 11.03
N HIS A 128 3.01 1.16 12.19
CA HIS A 128 3.26 0.40 13.41
C HIS A 128 2.08 -0.52 13.75
N ALA A 129 0.87 0.02 13.72
CA ALA A 129 -0.33 -0.76 14.07
C ALA A 129 -0.51 -1.97 13.16
N LEU A 130 -0.33 -1.78 11.85
CA LEU A 130 -0.57 -2.84 10.87
C LEU A 130 0.58 -3.85 10.77
N THR A 131 1.76 -3.53 11.28
CA THR A 131 2.90 -4.45 11.31
C THR A 131 3.14 -5.05 12.68
N GLU A 132 2.36 -4.69 13.68
CA GLU A 132 2.55 -5.14 15.06
C GLU A 132 2.50 -6.66 15.20
N SER A 133 1.58 -7.31 14.48
CA SER A 133 1.46 -8.76 14.53
C SER A 133 2.72 -9.47 14.03
N VAL A 134 3.44 -8.86 13.09
CA VAL A 134 4.71 -9.39 12.58
C VAL A 134 5.79 -9.30 13.66
N VAL A 135 5.80 -8.18 14.38
CA VAL A 135 6.79 -7.95 15.47
C VAL A 135 6.58 -8.94 16.62
N LYS A 136 5.32 -9.23 16.93
CA LYS A 136 4.96 -10.14 18.04
C LYS A 136 5.13 -11.61 17.70
N ALA A 137 5.16 -11.91 16.43
CA ALA A 137 5.38 -13.29 15.99
C ALA A 137 6.86 -13.65 16.09
#